data_f42ba61f66c507f1ee92e9d57679e69a
#
_entry.id   f42ba61f66c507f1ee92e9d57679e69a
#
_cell.length_a   1.000
_cell.length_b   1.000
_cell.length_c   1.000
_cell.angle_alpha   90.00
_cell.angle_beta   90.00
_cell.angle_gamma   90.00
#
_symmetry.space_group_name_H-M   'P 1'
#
loop_
_entity.id
_entity.type
_entity.pdbx_description
1 polymer ?
#
loop_
_entity_poly.entity_id
_entity_poly.type
_entity_poly.pdbx_seq_one_letter_code
_entity_poly.pdbx_strand_id
1 'polypeptide(L)'
;GNLLWMMLLYFAWPMLRDKNIAYEDNSISVERHMVENLNNIDKIITRGQLDYEEDIFTHEKNVTIESQRNYYYTISVTKFVVEMITLLTMFLCIGYTIHLTMQKKLTTIQFISIVTLLFVFKERMNATAALVSDAIEQYGRLEAVVDWFKPIEEKLDLMSKKYEKTDLLFEKVKLDNVTFQYTKDTEKIFNNTT
;
A
#
# COMPACT_ATOMS: atom_id res chain seq x y z
N GLY A 1 -18.69 -12.67 -19.21
CA GLY A 1 -18.37 -12.68 -17.78
C GLY A 1 -16.96 -12.14 -17.52
N ASN A 2 -15.93 -12.79 -18.09
CA ASN A 2 -14.52 -12.44 -17.81
C ASN A 2 -14.13 -11.03 -18.21
N LEU A 3 -14.55 -10.57 -19.39
CA LEU A 3 -14.26 -9.20 -19.84
C LEU A 3 -14.87 -8.15 -18.91
N LEU A 4 -16.08 -8.38 -18.45
CA LEU A 4 -16.77 -7.48 -17.52
C LEU A 4 -16.08 -7.49 -16.15
N TRP A 5 -15.60 -8.65 -15.69
CA TRP A 5 -14.83 -8.80 -14.47
C TRP A 5 -13.48 -8.06 -14.55
N MET A 6 -12.73 -8.24 -15.64
CA MET A 6 -11.48 -7.51 -15.87
C MET A 6 -11.68 -6.00 -15.94
N MET A 7 -12.77 -5.56 -16.60
CA MET A 7 -13.15 -4.16 -16.68
C MET A 7 -13.46 -3.56 -15.30
N LEU A 8 -14.20 -4.28 -14.45
CA LEU A 8 -14.50 -3.85 -13.09
C LEU A 8 -13.24 -3.72 -12.24
N LEU A 9 -12.34 -4.71 -12.31
CA LEU A 9 -11.05 -4.64 -11.60
C LEU A 9 -10.20 -3.47 -12.10
N TYR A 10 -10.15 -3.24 -13.40
CA TYR A 10 -9.42 -2.12 -13.97
C TYR A 10 -9.91 -0.77 -13.44
N PHE A 11 -11.22 -0.56 -13.32
CA PHE A 11 -11.78 0.67 -12.75
C PHE A 11 -11.65 0.75 -11.23
N ALA A 12 -11.70 -0.38 -10.53
CA ALA A 12 -11.56 -0.40 -9.07
C ALA A 12 -10.10 -0.25 -8.63
N TRP A 13 -9.13 -0.63 -9.47
CA TRP A 13 -7.70 -0.64 -9.15
C TRP A 13 -7.16 0.67 -8.58
N PRO A 14 -7.32 1.84 -9.23
CA PRO A 14 -6.77 3.09 -8.71
C PRO A 14 -7.33 3.44 -7.34
N MET A 15 -8.65 3.25 -7.15
CA MET A 15 -9.30 3.54 -5.86
C MET A 15 -8.81 2.61 -4.74
N LEU A 16 -8.62 1.33 -5.03
CA LEU A 16 -8.11 0.35 -4.07
C LEU A 16 -6.65 0.62 -3.71
N ARG A 17 -5.84 0.93 -4.73
CA ARG A 17 -4.43 1.29 -4.56
C ARG A 17 -4.26 2.52 -3.67
N ASP A 18 -4.95 3.61 -3.96
CA ASP A 18 -4.80 4.86 -3.24
C ASP A 18 -5.22 4.71 -1.76
N LYS A 19 -6.28 3.93 -1.49
CA LYS A 19 -6.68 3.62 -0.10
C LYS A 19 -5.69 2.70 0.62
N ASN A 20 -5.07 1.77 -0.10
CA ASN A 20 -4.05 0.90 0.47
C ASN A 20 -2.80 1.70 0.82
N ILE A 21 -2.32 2.56 -0.08
CA ILE A 21 -1.17 3.45 0.18
C ILE A 21 -1.44 4.32 1.41
N ALA A 22 -2.61 4.95 1.50
CA ALA A 22 -2.96 5.77 2.66
C ALA A 22 -2.98 4.97 3.98
N TYR A 23 -3.42 3.72 3.94
CA TYR A 23 -3.36 2.83 5.10
C TYR A 23 -1.92 2.45 5.47
N GLU A 24 -1.10 2.06 4.49
CA GLU A 24 0.30 1.67 4.74
C GLU A 24 1.13 2.86 5.27
N ASP A 25 0.97 4.06 4.71
CA ASP A 25 1.65 5.27 5.18
C ASP A 25 1.31 5.58 6.65
N ASN A 26 0.02 5.51 7.01
CA ASN A 26 -0.41 5.71 8.40
C ASN A 26 0.14 4.60 9.33
N SER A 27 0.16 3.35 8.87
CA SER A 27 0.70 2.21 9.63
C SER A 27 2.19 2.37 9.90
N ILE A 28 2.97 2.73 8.88
CA ILE A 28 4.42 3.00 8.99
C ILE A 28 4.67 4.17 9.95
N SER A 29 3.83 5.21 9.92
CA SER A 29 3.97 6.35 10.84
C SER A 29 3.80 5.93 12.29
N VAL A 30 2.75 5.15 12.60
CA VAL A 30 2.50 4.63 13.95
C VAL A 30 3.62 3.72 14.43
N GLU A 31 4.08 2.80 13.58
CA GLU A 31 5.20 1.90 13.90
C GLU A 31 6.49 2.66 14.20
N ARG A 32 6.80 3.68 13.41
CA ARG A 32 7.96 4.55 13.62
C ARG A 32 7.86 5.28 14.95
N HIS A 33 6.72 5.91 15.23
CA HIS A 33 6.49 6.62 16.50
C HIS A 33 6.62 5.66 17.70
N MET A 34 6.07 4.45 17.60
CA MET A 34 6.22 3.44 18.64
C MET A 34 7.69 3.07 18.90
N VAL A 35 8.48 2.86 17.83
CA VAL A 35 9.91 2.55 17.96
C VAL A 35 10.68 3.75 18.55
N GLU A 36 10.37 4.97 18.14
CA GLU A 36 10.97 6.18 18.69
C GLU A 36 10.66 6.37 20.18
N ASN A 37 9.41 6.13 20.59
CA ASN A 37 9.01 6.20 21.99
C ASN A 37 9.68 5.11 22.82
N LEU A 38 9.78 3.88 22.33
CA LEU A 38 10.50 2.81 23.00
C LEU A 38 11.98 3.12 23.19
N ASN A 39 12.63 3.68 22.17
CA ASN A 39 14.04 4.07 22.23
C ASN A 39 14.30 5.27 23.15
N ASN A 40 13.31 6.09 23.42
CA ASN A 40 13.42 7.28 24.25
C ASN A 40 12.59 7.18 25.56
N ILE A 41 12.13 5.99 25.93
CA ILE A 41 11.19 5.79 27.05
C ILE A 41 11.71 6.39 28.37
N ASP A 42 12.99 6.25 28.67
CA ASP A 42 13.60 6.81 29.87
C ASP A 42 13.53 8.33 29.90
N LYS A 43 13.69 8.98 28.75
CA LYS A 43 13.59 10.43 28.63
C LYS A 43 12.15 10.91 28.76
N ILE A 44 11.19 10.17 28.18
CA ILE A 44 9.76 10.46 28.26
C ILE A 44 9.30 10.40 29.72
N ILE A 45 9.65 9.34 30.43
CA ILE A 45 9.32 9.15 31.85
C ILE A 45 9.97 10.26 32.71
N THR A 46 11.27 10.52 32.49
CA THR A 46 12.01 11.53 33.29
C THR A 46 11.43 12.93 33.12
N ARG A 47 10.87 13.24 31.92
CA ARG A 47 10.23 14.54 31.63
C ARG A 47 8.76 14.61 32.04
N GLY A 48 8.17 13.49 32.48
CA GLY A 48 6.75 13.43 32.83
C GLY A 48 5.83 13.60 31.62
N GLN A 49 6.27 13.19 30.41
CA GLN A 49 5.55 13.37 29.15
C GLN A 49 4.78 12.10 28.72
N LEU A 50 4.63 11.11 29.59
CA LEU A 50 4.02 9.84 29.24
C LEU A 50 2.58 9.99 28.72
N ASP A 51 1.76 10.76 29.44
CA ASP A 51 0.36 10.99 29.05
C ASP A 51 0.25 11.72 27.71
N TYR A 52 1.13 12.68 27.46
CA TYR A 52 1.18 13.40 26.17
C TYR A 52 1.53 12.48 25.00
N GLU A 53 2.54 11.63 25.16
CA GLU A 53 2.93 10.65 24.12
C GLU A 53 1.85 9.57 23.90
N GLU A 54 1.15 9.16 24.96
CA GLU A 54 0.03 8.23 24.89
C GLU A 54 -1.14 8.84 24.10
N ASP A 55 -1.46 10.11 24.32
CA ASP A 55 -2.51 10.82 23.58
C ASP A 55 -2.18 10.92 22.09
N ILE A 56 -0.94 11.30 21.74
CA ILE A 56 -0.49 11.36 20.33
C ILE A 56 -0.57 9.98 19.70
N PHE A 57 0.00 8.97 20.34
CA PHE A 57 -0.01 7.60 19.82
C PHE A 57 -1.45 7.08 19.64
N THR A 58 -2.33 7.36 20.55
CA THR A 58 -3.75 6.97 20.48
C THR A 58 -4.43 7.66 19.31
N HIS A 59 -4.15 8.94 19.08
CA HIS A 59 -4.68 9.68 17.94
C HIS A 59 -4.20 9.06 16.60
N GLU A 60 -2.91 8.85 16.42
CA GLU A 60 -2.34 8.26 15.21
C GLU A 60 -2.87 6.85 14.96
N LYS A 61 -2.96 6.03 16.01
CA LYS A 61 -3.56 4.70 15.94
C LYS A 61 -5.02 4.75 15.45
N ASN A 62 -5.82 5.70 15.94
CA ASN A 62 -7.21 5.85 15.52
C ASN A 62 -7.31 6.25 14.04
N VAL A 63 -6.44 7.13 13.55
CA VAL A 63 -6.35 7.49 12.13
C VAL A 63 -5.99 6.26 11.28
N THR A 64 -5.05 5.45 11.73
CA THR A 64 -4.65 4.21 11.05
C THR A 64 -5.81 3.20 11.00
N ILE A 65 -6.52 3.00 12.11
CA ILE A 65 -7.70 2.12 12.18
C ILE A 65 -8.80 2.58 11.21
N GLU A 66 -9.02 3.89 11.10
CA GLU A 66 -10.00 4.42 10.16
C GLU A 66 -9.58 4.20 8.71
N SER A 67 -8.33 4.45 8.36
CA SER A 67 -7.77 4.17 7.03
C SER A 67 -7.86 2.68 6.68
N GLN A 68 -7.51 1.81 7.63
CA GLN A 68 -7.64 0.36 7.51
C GLN A 68 -9.09 -0.06 7.25
N ARG A 69 -10.03 0.45 8.03
CA ARG A 69 -11.45 0.16 7.86
C ARG A 69 -11.94 0.59 6.47
N ASN A 70 -11.55 1.78 6.03
CA ASN A 70 -11.95 2.30 4.72
C ASN A 70 -11.37 1.47 3.57
N TYR A 71 -10.14 1.00 3.69
CA TYR A 71 -9.51 0.11 2.72
C TYR A 71 -10.22 -1.25 2.67
N TYR A 72 -10.36 -1.94 3.82
CA TYR A 72 -11.00 -3.25 3.86
C TYR A 72 -12.48 -3.24 3.50
N TYR A 73 -13.20 -2.17 3.84
CA TYR A 73 -14.57 -1.98 3.39
C TYR A 73 -14.65 -1.89 1.86
N THR A 74 -13.80 -1.08 1.26
CA THR A 74 -13.77 -0.90 -0.20
C THR A 74 -13.42 -2.20 -0.93
N ILE A 75 -12.42 -2.96 -0.44
CA ILE A 75 -12.06 -4.25 -1.04
C ILE A 75 -13.19 -5.28 -0.90
N SER A 76 -13.86 -5.30 0.26
CA SER A 76 -14.98 -6.20 0.52
C SER A 76 -16.18 -5.90 -0.38
N VAL A 77 -16.53 -4.63 -0.57
CA VAL A 77 -17.60 -4.22 -1.49
C VAL A 77 -17.23 -4.58 -2.93
N THR A 78 -15.99 -4.35 -3.35
CA THR A 78 -15.52 -4.71 -4.69
C THR A 78 -15.59 -6.22 -4.91
N LYS A 79 -15.12 -7.02 -3.95
CA LYS A 79 -15.22 -8.50 -3.99
C LYS A 79 -16.68 -8.95 -4.08
N PHE A 80 -17.57 -8.38 -3.26
CA PHE A 80 -18.98 -8.71 -3.26
C PHE A 80 -19.64 -8.43 -4.63
N VAL A 81 -19.38 -7.27 -5.23
CA VAL A 81 -19.93 -6.92 -6.55
C VAL A 81 -19.43 -7.88 -7.62
N VAL A 82 -18.15 -8.20 -7.62
CA VAL A 82 -17.55 -9.18 -8.56
C VAL A 82 -18.18 -10.56 -8.39
N GLU A 83 -18.38 -11.01 -7.15
CA GLU A 83 -18.98 -12.31 -6.86
C GLU A 83 -20.44 -12.37 -7.30
N MET A 84 -21.21 -11.32 -7.06
CA MET A 84 -22.60 -11.21 -7.52
C MET A 84 -22.72 -11.29 -9.04
N ILE A 85 -21.85 -10.61 -9.78
CA ILE A 85 -21.82 -10.67 -11.24
C ILE A 85 -21.44 -12.08 -11.73
N THR A 86 -20.47 -12.72 -11.08
CA THR A 86 -20.05 -14.08 -11.40
C THR A 86 -21.20 -15.08 -11.18
N LEU A 87 -21.91 -14.99 -10.05
CA LEU A 87 -23.09 -15.80 -9.75
C LEU A 87 -24.21 -15.59 -10.78
N LEU A 88 -24.53 -14.35 -11.08
CA LEU A 88 -25.57 -14.02 -12.06
C LEU A 88 -25.23 -14.60 -13.44
N THR A 89 -23.98 -14.45 -13.88
CA THR A 89 -23.51 -15.03 -15.14
C THR A 89 -23.62 -16.57 -15.12
N MET A 90 -23.25 -17.19 -14.00
CA MET A 90 -23.37 -18.64 -13.83
C MET A 90 -24.82 -19.11 -13.92
N PHE A 91 -25.75 -18.44 -13.24
CA PHE A 91 -27.17 -18.76 -13.30
C PHE A 91 -27.72 -18.61 -14.72
N LEU A 92 -27.38 -17.56 -15.44
CA LEU A 92 -27.77 -17.36 -16.84
C LEU A 92 -27.23 -18.50 -17.74
N CYS A 93 -25.97 -18.90 -17.54
CA CYS A 93 -25.38 -20.02 -18.30
C CYS A 93 -26.08 -21.35 -18.00
N ILE A 94 -26.38 -21.64 -16.74
CA ILE A 94 -27.11 -22.86 -16.33
C ILE A 94 -28.52 -22.84 -16.92
N GLY A 95 -29.26 -21.73 -16.80
CA GLY A 95 -30.60 -21.58 -17.36
C GLY A 95 -30.62 -21.77 -18.88
N TYR A 96 -29.65 -21.21 -19.59
CA TYR A 96 -29.49 -21.39 -21.03
C TYR A 96 -29.17 -22.86 -21.38
N THR A 97 -28.32 -23.52 -20.61
CA THR A 97 -27.97 -24.93 -20.82
C THR A 97 -29.17 -25.85 -20.58
N ILE A 98 -30.00 -25.57 -19.55
CA ILE A 98 -31.28 -26.27 -19.32
C ILE A 98 -32.19 -26.09 -20.54
N HIS A 99 -32.35 -24.88 -21.03
CA HIS A 99 -33.20 -24.58 -22.21
C HIS A 99 -32.74 -25.39 -23.44
N LEU A 100 -31.42 -25.47 -23.71
CA LEU A 100 -30.89 -26.27 -24.82
C LEU A 100 -31.14 -27.78 -24.63
N THR A 101 -31.05 -28.26 -23.40
CA THR A 101 -31.33 -29.67 -23.06
C THR A 101 -32.80 -30.00 -23.28
N MET A 102 -33.71 -29.10 -22.88
CA MET A 102 -35.16 -29.29 -23.15
C MET A 102 -35.49 -29.29 -24.65
N GLN A 103 -34.73 -28.54 -25.45
CA GLN A 103 -34.84 -28.59 -26.92
C GLN A 103 -34.18 -29.84 -27.55
N LYS A 104 -33.69 -30.77 -26.76
CA LYS A 104 -32.92 -31.96 -27.21
C LYS A 104 -31.66 -31.63 -28.03
N LYS A 105 -31.14 -30.44 -27.90
CA LYS A 105 -29.88 -30.00 -28.55
C LYS A 105 -28.65 -30.45 -27.77
N LEU A 106 -28.81 -30.76 -26.49
CA LEU A 106 -27.76 -31.28 -25.62
C LEU A 106 -28.22 -32.62 -25.00
N THR A 107 -27.29 -33.53 -24.84
CA THR A 107 -27.48 -34.74 -24.07
C THR A 107 -27.35 -34.47 -22.57
N THR A 108 -27.92 -35.35 -21.71
CA THR A 108 -27.78 -35.21 -20.25
C THR A 108 -26.31 -35.21 -19.80
N ILE A 109 -25.48 -36.02 -20.47
CA ILE A 109 -24.03 -36.08 -20.17
C ILE A 109 -23.36 -34.74 -20.45
N GLN A 110 -23.67 -34.13 -21.62
CA GLN A 110 -23.13 -32.78 -21.97
C GLN A 110 -23.62 -31.73 -20.99
N PHE A 111 -24.89 -31.77 -20.57
CA PHE A 111 -25.42 -30.86 -19.55
C PHE A 111 -24.63 -30.95 -18.24
N ILE A 112 -24.44 -32.14 -17.70
CA ILE A 112 -23.69 -32.37 -16.47
C ILE A 112 -22.25 -31.86 -16.62
N SER A 113 -21.60 -32.16 -17.74
CA SER A 113 -20.22 -31.68 -18.02
C SER A 113 -20.10 -30.17 -18.05
N ILE A 114 -21.05 -29.48 -18.69
CA ILE A 114 -21.06 -28.01 -18.76
C ILE A 114 -21.28 -27.42 -17.36
N VAL A 115 -22.23 -27.93 -16.59
CA VAL A 115 -22.50 -27.46 -15.23
C VAL A 115 -21.27 -27.65 -14.34
N THR A 116 -20.62 -28.81 -14.39
CA THR A 116 -19.38 -29.10 -13.65
C THR A 116 -18.27 -28.11 -14.04
N LEU A 117 -18.08 -27.84 -15.33
CA LEU A 117 -17.12 -26.87 -15.85
C LEU A 117 -17.40 -25.46 -15.34
N LEU A 118 -18.68 -25.05 -15.25
CA LEU A 118 -19.06 -23.74 -14.70
C LEU A 118 -18.66 -23.59 -13.22
N PHE A 119 -18.84 -24.67 -12.41
CA PHE A 119 -18.40 -24.65 -11.02
C PHE A 119 -16.87 -24.56 -10.88
N VAL A 120 -16.12 -25.37 -11.64
CA VAL A 120 -14.64 -25.29 -11.67
C VAL A 120 -14.20 -23.89 -12.09
N PHE A 121 -14.88 -23.33 -13.09
CA PHE A 121 -14.58 -21.97 -13.56
C PHE A 121 -14.82 -20.92 -12.46
N LYS A 122 -15.93 -21.00 -11.72
CA LYS A 122 -16.24 -20.12 -10.58
C LYS A 122 -15.12 -20.20 -9.53
N GLU A 123 -14.67 -21.40 -9.16
CA GLU A 123 -13.60 -21.56 -8.17
C GLU A 123 -12.29 -20.92 -8.64
N ARG A 124 -11.94 -21.09 -9.92
CA ARG A 124 -10.74 -20.45 -10.50
C ARG A 124 -10.84 -18.94 -10.51
N MET A 125 -12.03 -18.40 -10.79
CA MET A 125 -12.27 -16.94 -10.74
C MET A 125 -12.10 -16.40 -9.32
N ASN A 126 -12.63 -17.07 -8.31
CA ASN A 126 -12.48 -16.68 -6.91
C ASN A 126 -11.01 -16.71 -6.46
N ALA A 127 -10.25 -17.76 -6.85
CA ALA A 127 -8.83 -17.85 -6.57
C ALA A 127 -8.05 -16.69 -7.23
N THR A 128 -8.38 -16.34 -8.47
CA THR A 128 -7.76 -15.21 -9.17
C THR A 128 -8.09 -13.87 -8.50
N ALA A 129 -9.34 -13.69 -8.01
CA ALA A 129 -9.72 -12.49 -7.29
C ALA A 129 -8.96 -12.31 -5.96
N ALA A 130 -8.65 -13.41 -5.27
CA ALA A 130 -7.81 -13.37 -4.07
C ALA A 130 -6.38 -12.94 -4.41
N LEU A 131 -5.77 -13.52 -5.45
CA LEU A 131 -4.42 -13.13 -5.91
C LEU A 131 -4.32 -11.66 -6.30
N VAL A 132 -5.36 -11.10 -6.93
CA VAL A 132 -5.39 -9.67 -7.27
C VAL A 132 -5.41 -8.81 -6.01
N SER A 133 -6.18 -9.21 -4.98
CA SER A 133 -6.20 -8.48 -3.71
C SER A 133 -4.84 -8.49 -3.01
N ASP A 134 -4.19 -9.64 -2.97
CA ASP A 134 -2.85 -9.78 -2.40
C ASP A 134 -1.82 -8.96 -3.19
N ALA A 135 -1.94 -8.93 -4.52
CA ALA A 135 -1.07 -8.12 -5.37
C ALA A 135 -1.23 -6.61 -5.11
N ILE A 136 -2.47 -6.13 -4.88
CA ILE A 136 -2.73 -4.73 -4.53
C ILE A 136 -2.07 -4.38 -3.18
N GLU A 137 -2.22 -5.24 -2.19
CA GLU A 137 -1.62 -5.05 -0.86
C GLU A 137 -0.08 -4.99 -0.95
N GLN A 138 0.54 -5.95 -1.65
CA GLN A 138 2.00 -5.96 -1.82
C GLN A 138 2.50 -4.76 -2.63
N TYR A 139 1.75 -4.32 -3.64
CA TYR A 139 2.10 -3.14 -4.42
C TYR A 139 2.11 -1.87 -3.57
N GLY A 140 1.09 -1.66 -2.72
CA GLY A 140 1.04 -0.50 -1.83
C GLY A 140 2.21 -0.47 -0.84
N ARG A 141 2.56 -1.62 -0.26
CA ARG A 141 3.74 -1.73 0.60
C ARG A 141 5.05 -1.39 -0.12
N LEU A 142 5.22 -1.89 -1.35
CA LEU A 142 6.40 -1.58 -2.16
C LEU A 142 6.48 -0.10 -2.51
N GLU A 143 5.37 0.52 -2.89
CA GLU A 143 5.32 1.95 -3.25
C GLU A 143 5.68 2.83 -2.05
N ALA A 144 5.15 2.55 -0.86
CA ALA A 144 5.49 3.24 0.37
C ALA A 144 6.99 3.15 0.70
N VAL A 145 7.59 1.97 0.54
CA VAL A 145 9.02 1.76 0.75
C VAL A 145 9.86 2.53 -0.29
N VAL A 146 9.48 2.46 -1.57
CA VAL A 146 10.19 3.17 -2.66
C VAL A 146 10.14 4.68 -2.44
N ASP A 147 8.99 5.23 -2.06
CA ASP A 147 8.85 6.67 -1.81
C ASP A 147 9.68 7.14 -0.60
N TRP A 148 9.87 6.27 0.39
CA TRP A 148 10.78 6.55 1.50
C TRP A 148 12.25 6.59 1.08
N PHE A 149 12.67 5.78 0.10
CA PHE A 149 14.06 5.77 -0.40
C PHE A 149 14.37 6.89 -1.41
N LYS A 150 13.40 7.39 -2.16
CA LYS A 150 13.60 8.46 -3.18
C LYS A 150 14.41 9.67 -2.69
N PRO A 151 14.08 10.29 -1.52
CA PRO A 151 14.86 11.44 -1.03
C PRO A 151 16.30 11.09 -0.69
N ILE A 152 16.57 9.84 -0.34
CA ILE A 152 17.92 9.35 -0.01
C ILE A 152 18.72 9.17 -1.31
N GLU A 153 18.12 8.57 -2.34
CA GLU A 153 18.74 8.41 -3.67
C GLU A 153 19.08 9.77 -4.30
N GLU A 154 18.14 10.72 -4.27
CA GLU A 154 18.39 12.08 -4.77
C GLU A 154 19.55 12.76 -4.05
N LYS A 155 19.66 12.62 -2.73
CA LYS A 155 20.78 13.15 -1.96
C LYS A 155 22.10 12.45 -2.28
N LEU A 156 22.09 11.14 -2.42
CA LEU A 156 23.27 10.34 -2.78
C LEU A 156 23.76 10.70 -4.19
N ASP A 157 22.85 10.88 -5.14
CA ASP A 157 23.19 11.26 -6.53
C ASP A 157 23.78 12.68 -6.60
N LEU A 158 23.23 13.62 -5.81
CA LEU A 158 23.79 14.95 -5.65
C LEU A 158 25.17 14.93 -5.00
N MET A 159 25.39 14.07 -4.00
CA MET A 159 26.68 13.89 -3.35
C MET A 159 27.70 13.25 -4.29
N SER A 160 27.33 12.20 -5.03
CA SER A 160 28.23 11.52 -5.96
C SER A 160 28.69 12.42 -7.10
N LYS A 161 27.85 13.32 -7.57
CA LYS A 161 28.21 14.32 -8.61
C LYS A 161 29.09 15.45 -8.08
N LYS A 162 29.10 15.68 -6.76
CA LYS A 162 29.82 16.80 -6.13
C LYS A 162 31.21 16.42 -5.62
N TYR A 163 31.46 15.13 -5.42
CA TYR A 163 32.74 14.67 -4.85
C TYR A 163 33.49 13.80 -5.85
N GLU A 164 34.45 14.41 -6.56
CA GLU A 164 35.54 13.64 -7.17
C GLU A 164 36.39 13.02 -6.06
N LYS A 165 36.70 11.73 -6.19
CA LYS A 165 37.67 11.07 -5.31
C LYS A 165 39.02 11.75 -5.50
N THR A 166 39.37 12.61 -4.56
CA THR A 166 40.72 13.16 -4.46
C THR A 166 41.43 12.42 -3.34
N ASP A 167 42.54 11.76 -3.65
CA ASP A 167 43.46 11.23 -2.67
C ASP A 167 44.19 12.39 -1.98
N LEU A 168 43.45 13.09 -1.11
CA LEU A 168 44.00 14.20 -0.33
C LEU A 168 44.46 13.67 1.02
N LEU A 169 45.77 13.75 1.26
CA LEU A 169 46.34 13.71 2.61
C LEU A 169 45.95 15.03 3.32
N PHE A 170 45.05 14.93 4.31
CA PHE A 170 44.64 16.07 5.09
C PHE A 170 45.71 16.48 6.07
N GLU A 171 46.51 17.47 5.75
CA GLU A 171 47.48 18.10 6.69
C GLU A 171 46.84 19.19 7.56
N LYS A 172 45.81 19.87 7.04
CA LYS A 172 45.16 21.01 7.74
C LYS A 172 43.74 21.19 7.23
N VAL A 173 42.78 21.41 8.15
CA VAL A 173 41.42 21.89 7.83
C VAL A 173 41.33 23.35 8.19
N LYS A 174 41.05 24.19 7.20
CA LYS A 174 40.82 25.65 7.38
C LYS A 174 39.35 25.93 7.09
N LEU A 175 38.64 26.53 8.02
CA LEU A 175 37.33 27.11 7.82
C LEU A 175 37.50 28.54 7.32
N ASP A 176 36.86 28.92 6.25
CA ASP A 176 36.93 30.26 5.71
C ASP A 176 35.51 30.76 5.40
N ASN A 177 35.09 31.79 6.11
CA ASN A 177 33.76 32.41 5.97
C ASN A 177 32.58 31.39 6.01
N VAL A 178 32.61 30.45 6.92
CA VAL A 178 31.56 29.41 7.04
C VAL A 178 30.34 29.99 7.74
N THR A 179 29.21 29.93 7.05
CA THR A 179 27.89 30.22 7.62
C THR A 179 27.05 28.97 7.59
N PHE A 180 26.52 28.57 8.75
CA PHE A 180 25.68 27.37 8.86
C PHE A 180 24.43 27.61 9.71
N GLN A 181 23.30 27.11 9.22
CA GLN A 181 22.03 27.07 9.91
C GLN A 181 21.28 25.76 9.53
N TYR A 182 20.48 25.17 10.43
CA TYR A 182 19.76 23.93 10.15
C TYR A 182 18.60 24.13 9.17
N THR A 183 17.85 25.21 9.32
CA THR A 183 16.78 25.59 8.42
C THR A 183 16.83 27.09 8.17
N LYS A 184 16.22 27.57 7.06
CA LYS A 184 16.23 29.00 6.68
C LYS A 184 15.67 29.92 7.77
N ASP A 185 14.86 29.39 8.69
CA ASP A 185 14.17 30.16 9.75
C ASP A 185 14.82 29.99 11.14
N THR A 186 15.93 29.24 11.25
CA THR A 186 16.66 29.06 12.52
C THR A 186 17.83 30.05 12.64
N GLU A 187 18.22 30.35 13.89
CA GLU A 187 19.43 31.13 14.16
C GLU A 187 20.67 30.46 13.53
N LYS A 188 21.54 31.28 12.97
CA LYS A 188 22.81 30.83 12.40
C LYS A 188 23.74 30.35 13.51
N ILE A 189 24.12 29.05 13.45
CA ILE A 189 25.06 28.48 14.41
C ILE A 189 26.48 28.98 14.14
N PHE A 190 26.85 29.09 12.86
CA PHE A 190 28.07 29.76 12.42
C PHE A 190 27.68 30.93 11.52
N ASN A 191 28.27 32.08 11.76
CA ASN A 191 28.04 33.26 10.96
C ASN A 191 29.40 33.90 10.62
N ASN A 192 29.86 33.69 9.40
CA ASN A 192 31.15 34.20 8.90
C ASN A 192 32.34 33.81 9.79
N THR A 193 32.36 32.56 10.26
CA THR A 193 33.45 32.06 11.13
C THR A 193 34.63 31.66 10.27
N THR A 194 35.82 32.16 10.64
CA THR A 194 37.11 31.87 10.00
C THR A 194 38.00 31.11 10.96
#